data_9bd5d9556801ad5f6ffdbb4304b7cb33
#
_entry.id   9bd5d9556801ad5f6ffdbb4304b7cb33
#
_cell.length_a   1.000
_cell.length_b   1.000
_cell.length_c   1.000
_cell.angle_alpha   90.00
_cell.angle_beta   90.00
_cell.angle_gamma   90.00
#
_symmetry.space_group_name_H-M   'P 1'
#
loop_
_entity.id
_entity.type
_entity.pdbx_description
1 polymer ?
#
loop_
_entity_poly.entity_id
_entity_poly.type
_entity_poly.pdbx_seq_one_letter_code
_entity_poly.pdbx_strand_id
1 'polypeptide(L)'
;METYVAALDQGTTSSRAILFNRAGEIVARAQYPFRQIYPQPGWVEHDPMEIWATEKRALAEAVDSAHIDPKRIAAVGITNQRETTILWDRATGQPVYNAIVWQCRRTAPICDRLAADGLGETVTDKTGLLIDAYFSGTKIKWLLDNVPGVRERAERGELCAGTVDSWLIWQLTGGCVHVTDYSNASRTMLFNIHTLQWDEDLCHALGIPMQLLPEPRPNSEPYGVIAENIPGLEALAGIPICGSAGDQPAALFGQACFTPGQAKNTYGTGCFTLMNVGAEPVRSKAGLVTSVGWSVNGRTTYALEGSVFNAGSTIQWLRDELGLIGTAPECDRLAESVPDAGGVYIVPAFTGLGAPYWDMYARGTIVGLTRVTTKAHIARAVLDAIAFQVTDLVRAMNDDAPCPLTTLRVDGGASVSDILMQTQADLLRLPVDRPAQVETTAFGAAALAGLATGVWGSMEELERLRLSQHVFLPRRDEAACAVDYAQWRRAVKRSRSWIENEL
;
A
#
# COMPACT_ATOMS: atom_id res chain seq x y z
N MET A 1 -13.89 23.28 -22.67
CA MET A 1 -12.61 22.68 -23.07
C MET A 1 -12.37 21.46 -22.18
N GLU A 2 -11.80 20.43 -22.71
CA GLU A 2 -11.49 19.20 -21.94
C GLU A 2 -10.37 19.49 -20.93
N THR A 3 -10.50 19.00 -19.71
CA THR A 3 -9.58 19.25 -18.59
C THR A 3 -9.00 17.92 -18.14
N TYR A 4 -7.75 17.92 -17.72
CA TYR A 4 -7.01 16.71 -17.34
C TYR A 4 -6.48 16.84 -15.92
N VAL A 5 -6.21 15.69 -15.29
CA VAL A 5 -5.50 15.60 -14.01
C VAL A 5 -4.34 14.63 -14.20
N ALA A 6 -3.16 15.02 -13.76
CA ALA A 6 -1.99 14.13 -13.74
C ALA A 6 -1.88 13.44 -12.41
N ALA A 7 -1.56 12.15 -12.42
CA ALA A 7 -1.20 11.38 -11.23
C ALA A 7 0.25 10.92 -11.34
N LEU A 8 1.02 11.14 -10.28
CA LEU A 8 2.33 10.56 -10.04
C LEU A 8 2.14 9.34 -9.14
N ASP A 9 2.62 8.18 -9.57
CA ASP A 9 2.51 6.91 -8.83
C ASP A 9 3.90 6.33 -8.62
N GLN A 10 4.50 6.73 -7.52
CA GLN A 10 5.84 6.31 -7.14
C GLN A 10 5.80 4.99 -6.37
N GLY A 11 5.94 3.88 -7.09
CA GLY A 11 5.94 2.53 -6.53
C GLY A 11 7.29 2.10 -5.97
N THR A 12 7.37 0.87 -5.47
CA THR A 12 8.62 0.32 -4.89
C THR A 12 9.70 0.08 -5.93
N THR A 13 9.35 -0.24 -7.17
CA THR A 13 10.32 -0.64 -8.22
C THR A 13 10.34 0.28 -9.43
N SER A 14 9.40 1.19 -9.52
CA SER A 14 9.26 2.09 -10.67
C SER A 14 8.48 3.35 -10.30
N SER A 15 8.75 4.42 -11.02
CA SER A 15 8.03 5.69 -11.01
C SER A 15 7.13 5.75 -12.24
N ARG A 16 5.91 6.23 -12.08
CA ARG A 16 4.90 6.25 -13.14
C ARG A 16 4.08 7.54 -13.11
N ALA A 17 3.79 8.10 -14.28
CA ALA A 17 2.85 9.20 -14.43
C ALA A 17 1.72 8.81 -15.36
N ILE A 18 0.49 9.18 -15.01
CA ILE A 18 -0.72 8.88 -15.78
C ILE A 18 -1.57 10.16 -15.88
N LEU A 19 -2.01 10.48 -17.08
CA LEU A 19 -2.99 11.54 -17.32
C LEU A 19 -4.38 10.95 -17.44
N PHE A 20 -5.31 11.54 -16.69
CA PHE A 20 -6.73 11.20 -16.75
C PHE A 20 -7.55 12.37 -17.29
N ASN A 21 -8.56 12.06 -18.14
CA ASN A 21 -9.59 13.03 -18.51
C ASN A 21 -10.70 13.07 -17.46
N ARG A 22 -11.70 13.96 -17.66
CA ARG A 22 -12.82 14.09 -16.74
C ARG A 22 -13.71 12.83 -16.66
N ALA A 23 -13.71 11.98 -17.68
CA ALA A 23 -14.42 10.70 -17.64
C ALA A 23 -13.67 9.64 -16.83
N GLY A 24 -12.47 9.94 -16.30
CA GLY A 24 -11.61 9.01 -15.58
C GLY A 24 -10.81 8.09 -16.51
N GLU A 25 -10.82 8.33 -17.80
CA GLU A 25 -10.11 7.52 -18.78
C GLU A 25 -8.64 7.94 -18.86
N ILE A 26 -7.76 6.95 -19.09
CA ILE A 26 -6.34 7.18 -19.28
C ILE A 26 -6.10 7.76 -20.67
N VAL A 27 -5.50 8.96 -20.71
CA VAL A 27 -5.13 9.65 -21.95
C VAL A 27 -3.70 9.32 -22.35
N ALA A 28 -2.79 9.30 -21.39
CA ALA A 28 -1.40 8.95 -21.59
C ALA A 28 -0.79 8.40 -20.30
N ARG A 29 0.30 7.65 -20.45
CA ARG A 29 1.09 7.15 -19.32
C ARG A 29 2.54 6.94 -19.72
N ALA A 30 3.44 7.11 -18.74
CA ALA A 30 4.84 6.72 -18.85
C ALA A 30 5.31 6.08 -17.54
N GLN A 31 6.27 5.17 -17.62
CA GLN A 31 6.79 4.43 -16.47
C GLN A 31 8.27 4.12 -16.66
N TYR A 32 9.05 4.31 -15.58
CA TYR A 32 10.47 4.03 -15.54
C TYR A 32 10.85 3.25 -14.30
N PRO A 33 11.58 2.13 -14.43
CA PRO A 33 12.16 1.44 -13.30
C PRO A 33 13.33 2.27 -12.74
N PHE A 34 13.63 2.03 -11.45
CA PHE A 34 14.82 2.56 -10.80
C PHE A 34 15.51 1.45 -9.99
N ARG A 35 16.78 1.70 -9.65
CA ARG A 35 17.65 0.70 -9.05
C ARG A 35 17.23 0.38 -7.61
N GLN A 36 17.20 -0.91 -7.31
CA GLN A 36 17.07 -1.43 -5.96
C GLN A 36 18.46 -1.66 -5.36
N ILE A 37 18.71 -1.20 -4.14
CA ILE A 37 20.02 -1.27 -3.47
C ILE A 37 19.90 -2.17 -2.24
N TYR A 38 20.75 -3.20 -2.17
CA TYR A 38 20.77 -4.18 -1.07
C TYR A 38 22.16 -4.20 -0.41
N PRO A 39 22.47 -3.25 0.51
CA PRO A 39 23.82 -3.12 1.08
C PRO A 39 24.23 -4.31 1.95
N GLN A 40 23.25 -4.91 2.63
CA GLN A 40 23.45 -6.06 3.53
C GLN A 40 22.19 -6.93 3.53
N PRO A 41 22.27 -8.21 4.00
CA PRO A 41 21.07 -9.03 4.18
C PRO A 41 20.00 -8.33 5.02
N GLY A 42 18.77 -8.26 4.50
CA GLY A 42 17.64 -7.60 5.15
C GLY A 42 17.64 -6.06 5.05
N TRP A 43 18.64 -5.44 4.40
CA TRP A 43 18.66 -4.02 4.13
C TRP A 43 18.19 -3.71 2.72
N VAL A 44 17.32 -2.71 2.60
CA VAL A 44 16.79 -2.27 1.31
C VAL A 44 16.83 -0.75 1.27
N GLU A 45 17.41 -0.22 0.20
CA GLU A 45 17.57 1.23 -0.02
C GLU A 45 17.21 1.62 -1.44
N HIS A 46 16.81 2.88 -1.62
CA HIS A 46 16.68 3.55 -2.92
C HIS A 46 17.51 4.83 -2.93
N ASP A 47 17.96 5.23 -4.11
CA ASP A 47 18.52 6.56 -4.32
C ASP A 47 17.39 7.58 -4.50
N PRO A 48 17.22 8.58 -3.58
CA PRO A 48 16.13 9.55 -3.71
C PRO A 48 16.25 10.42 -4.96
N MET A 49 17.46 10.65 -5.46
CA MET A 49 17.67 11.42 -6.68
C MET A 49 17.25 10.61 -7.93
N GLU A 50 17.44 9.30 -7.91
CA GLU A 50 16.96 8.42 -8.98
C GLU A 50 15.42 8.31 -8.98
N ILE A 51 14.79 8.25 -7.79
CA ILE A 51 13.33 8.37 -7.66
C ILE A 51 12.84 9.67 -8.28
N TRP A 52 13.43 10.81 -7.91
CA TRP A 52 13.07 12.11 -8.47
C TRP A 52 13.28 12.18 -9.99
N ALA A 53 14.43 11.72 -10.47
CA ALA A 53 14.75 11.75 -11.91
C ALA A 53 13.78 10.93 -12.75
N THR A 54 13.41 9.72 -12.28
CA THR A 54 12.48 8.83 -12.98
C THR A 54 11.05 9.34 -12.92
N GLU A 55 10.61 9.90 -11.78
CA GLU A 55 9.26 10.47 -11.64
C GLU A 55 9.09 11.73 -12.51
N LYS A 56 10.08 12.64 -12.47
CA LYS A 56 10.11 13.82 -13.32
C LYS A 56 10.04 13.46 -14.82
N ARG A 57 10.83 12.45 -15.21
CA ARG A 57 10.84 11.96 -16.59
C ARG A 57 9.49 11.35 -16.99
N ALA A 58 8.89 10.56 -16.11
CA ALA A 58 7.58 9.94 -16.36
C ALA A 58 6.50 11.02 -16.57
N LEU A 59 6.49 12.06 -15.71
CA LEU A 59 5.55 13.18 -15.86
C LEU A 59 5.73 13.92 -17.19
N ALA A 60 6.95 14.31 -17.54
CA ALA A 60 7.23 15.00 -18.80
C ALA A 60 6.79 14.17 -20.01
N GLU A 61 7.16 12.89 -20.06
CA GLU A 61 6.81 12.01 -21.20
C GLU A 61 5.31 11.73 -21.28
N ALA A 62 4.62 11.54 -20.15
CA ALA A 62 3.17 11.33 -20.17
C ALA A 62 2.44 12.56 -20.75
N VAL A 63 2.89 13.77 -20.41
CA VAL A 63 2.32 15.01 -20.93
C VAL A 63 2.63 15.19 -22.41
N ASP A 64 3.87 14.97 -22.81
CA ASP A 64 4.29 15.09 -24.21
C ASP A 64 3.56 14.10 -25.13
N SER A 65 3.42 12.85 -24.68
CA SER A 65 2.75 11.79 -25.45
C SER A 65 1.23 11.97 -25.55
N ALA A 66 0.63 12.75 -24.64
CA ALA A 66 -0.79 13.08 -24.68
C ALA A 66 -1.14 14.07 -25.81
N HIS A 67 -0.16 14.79 -26.36
CA HIS A 67 -0.36 15.84 -27.38
C HIS A 67 -1.43 16.88 -27.01
N ILE A 68 -1.48 17.24 -25.71
CA ILE A 68 -2.40 18.25 -25.17
C ILE A 68 -1.66 19.55 -24.82
N ASP A 69 -2.39 20.65 -24.71
CA ASP A 69 -1.84 21.86 -24.10
C ASP A 69 -1.67 21.61 -22.59
N PRO A 70 -0.43 21.69 -22.03
CA PRO A 70 -0.18 21.48 -20.60
C PRO A 70 -1.02 22.36 -19.69
N LYS A 71 -1.43 23.56 -20.14
CA LYS A 71 -2.32 24.46 -19.39
C LYS A 71 -3.71 23.88 -19.13
N ARG A 72 -4.06 22.79 -19.80
CA ARG A 72 -5.32 22.06 -19.58
C ARG A 72 -5.24 21.04 -18.45
N ILE A 73 -4.06 20.85 -17.85
CA ILE A 73 -3.87 20.03 -16.65
C ILE A 73 -4.25 20.91 -15.46
N ALA A 74 -5.36 20.56 -14.79
CA ALA A 74 -5.90 21.32 -13.67
C ALA A 74 -5.10 21.11 -12.38
N ALA A 75 -4.53 19.93 -12.19
CA ALA A 75 -3.78 19.57 -11.00
C ALA A 75 -2.90 18.36 -11.21
N VAL A 76 -1.94 18.20 -10.28
CA VAL A 76 -1.15 16.98 -10.06
C VAL A 76 -1.57 16.36 -8.72
N GLY A 77 -1.85 15.05 -8.74
CA GLY A 77 -1.99 14.21 -7.55
C GLY A 77 -0.78 13.29 -7.39
N ILE A 78 -0.41 12.97 -6.17
CA ILE A 78 0.73 12.11 -5.84
C ILE A 78 0.25 10.90 -5.05
N THR A 79 0.72 9.72 -5.44
CA THR A 79 0.65 8.52 -4.62
C THR A 79 2.01 7.85 -4.59
N ASN A 80 2.31 7.16 -3.51
CA ASN A 80 3.67 6.67 -3.27
C ASN A 80 3.69 5.39 -2.44
N GLN A 81 4.78 4.62 -2.60
CA GLN A 81 5.16 3.61 -1.62
C GLN A 81 5.24 4.25 -0.24
N ARG A 82 4.52 3.70 0.73
CA ARG A 82 4.46 4.26 2.09
C ARG A 82 5.72 3.93 2.89
N GLU A 83 5.90 4.57 4.03
CA GLU A 83 6.91 4.33 5.07
C GLU A 83 8.38 4.46 4.62
N THR A 84 8.68 4.48 3.34
CA THR A 84 10.03 4.72 2.82
C THR A 84 10.48 6.12 3.23
N THR A 85 11.62 6.19 3.92
CA THR A 85 12.05 7.37 4.66
C THR A 85 13.23 8.04 4.01
N ILE A 86 13.17 9.36 3.83
CA ILE A 86 14.20 10.19 3.22
C ILE A 86 14.53 11.33 4.18
N LEU A 87 15.84 11.64 4.35
CA LEU A 87 16.33 12.84 4.99
C LEU A 87 17.16 13.62 3.99
N TRP A 88 16.97 14.95 3.93
CA TRP A 88 17.69 15.83 3.02
C TRP A 88 18.03 17.18 3.63
N ASP A 89 19.02 17.81 3.08
CA ASP A 89 19.45 19.15 3.45
C ASP A 89 18.44 20.20 2.98
N ARG A 90 17.97 21.05 3.90
CA ARG A 90 16.93 22.04 3.65
C ARG A 90 17.37 23.14 2.67
N ALA A 91 18.65 23.46 2.63
CA ALA A 91 19.15 24.53 1.77
C ALA A 91 19.47 24.06 0.35
N THR A 92 19.95 22.82 0.21
CA THR A 92 20.42 22.28 -1.07
C THR A 92 19.47 21.28 -1.71
N GLY A 93 18.55 20.71 -0.93
CA GLY A 93 17.68 19.63 -1.37
C GLY A 93 18.43 18.30 -1.60
N GLN A 94 19.69 18.18 -1.14
CA GLN A 94 20.47 16.96 -1.33
C GLN A 94 20.20 15.95 -0.21
N PRO A 95 19.91 14.68 -0.54
CA PRO A 95 19.74 13.62 0.46
C PRO A 95 21.02 13.44 1.27
N VAL A 96 20.87 13.24 2.59
CA VAL A 96 22.01 12.95 3.48
C VAL A 96 22.41 11.47 3.47
N TYR A 97 21.50 10.62 3.01
CA TYR A 97 21.67 9.17 2.89
C TYR A 97 20.67 8.63 1.85
N ASN A 98 20.82 7.38 1.42
CA ASN A 98 19.81 6.71 0.62
C ASN A 98 18.47 6.62 1.38
N ALA A 99 17.36 6.58 0.67
CA ALA A 99 16.06 6.31 1.25
C ALA A 99 16.03 4.92 1.86
N ILE A 100 15.62 4.80 3.13
CA ILE A 100 15.43 3.50 3.78
C ILE A 100 14.02 3.00 3.45
N VAL A 101 13.96 1.90 2.68
CA VAL A 101 12.72 1.37 2.13
C VAL A 101 11.87 0.70 3.20
N TRP A 102 10.55 0.69 3.03
CA TRP A 102 9.58 0.05 3.92
C TRP A 102 9.88 -1.43 4.22
N GLN A 103 10.50 -2.15 3.29
CA GLN A 103 10.90 -3.55 3.43
C GLN A 103 12.14 -3.76 4.33
N CYS A 104 12.90 -2.68 4.59
CA CYS A 104 14.17 -2.76 5.28
C CYS A 104 14.01 -3.13 6.76
N ARG A 105 14.74 -4.16 7.21
CA ARG A 105 14.66 -4.68 8.60
C ARG A 105 15.77 -4.18 9.52
N ARG A 106 16.63 -3.23 9.08
CA ARG A 106 17.78 -2.73 9.89
C ARG A 106 17.41 -2.15 11.23
N THR A 107 16.18 -1.67 11.39
CA THR A 107 15.70 -1.02 12.61
C THR A 107 15.03 -1.98 13.60
N ALA A 108 14.99 -3.29 13.30
CA ALA A 108 14.43 -4.29 14.22
C ALA A 108 14.98 -4.18 15.66
N PRO A 109 16.32 -4.00 15.89
CA PRO A 109 16.83 -3.81 17.25
C PRO A 109 16.33 -2.54 17.96
N ILE A 110 15.92 -1.51 17.20
CA ILE A 110 15.28 -0.32 17.76
C ILE A 110 13.87 -0.67 18.22
N CYS A 111 13.13 -1.42 17.41
CA CYS A 111 11.78 -1.88 17.75
C CYS A 111 11.79 -2.74 19.02
N ASP A 112 12.75 -3.66 19.16
CA ASP A 112 12.90 -4.52 20.34
C ASP A 112 13.11 -3.68 21.61
N ARG A 113 13.94 -2.62 21.56
CA ARG A 113 14.15 -1.70 22.69
C ARG A 113 12.89 -0.93 23.04
N LEU A 114 12.20 -0.33 22.05
CA LEU A 114 10.95 0.40 22.28
C LEU A 114 9.86 -0.49 22.91
N ALA A 115 9.78 -1.76 22.49
CA ALA A 115 8.88 -2.73 23.08
C ALA A 115 9.28 -3.10 24.51
N ALA A 116 10.58 -3.30 24.80
CA ALA A 116 11.10 -3.55 26.14
C ALA A 116 10.89 -2.37 27.09
N ASP A 117 10.94 -1.13 26.58
CA ASP A 117 10.65 0.11 27.31
C ASP A 117 9.14 0.31 27.57
N GLY A 118 8.28 -0.61 27.10
CA GLY A 118 6.84 -0.61 27.37
C GLY A 118 6.02 0.33 26.47
N LEU A 119 6.56 0.81 25.36
CA LEU A 119 5.89 1.78 24.47
C LEU A 119 4.81 1.16 23.57
N GLY A 120 4.66 -0.17 23.56
CA GLY A 120 3.75 -0.88 22.63
C GLY A 120 2.32 -0.37 22.66
N GLU A 121 1.71 -0.28 23.87
CA GLU A 121 0.33 0.19 24.01
C GLU A 121 0.19 1.67 23.62
N THR A 122 1.14 2.52 24.03
CA THR A 122 1.13 3.96 23.70
C THR A 122 1.20 4.18 22.19
N VAL A 123 2.06 3.44 21.49
CA VAL A 123 2.17 3.50 20.02
C VAL A 123 0.84 3.08 19.40
N THR A 124 0.30 1.93 19.82
CA THR A 124 -0.96 1.42 19.23
C THR A 124 -2.12 2.38 19.50
N ASP A 125 -2.26 2.91 20.69
CA ASP A 125 -3.37 3.79 21.05
C ASP A 125 -3.32 5.13 20.31
N LYS A 126 -2.12 5.73 20.19
CA LYS A 126 -1.96 7.05 19.56
C LYS A 126 -1.91 6.98 18.04
N THR A 127 -1.34 5.90 17.47
CA THR A 127 -1.05 5.83 16.04
C THR A 127 -1.85 4.79 15.27
N GLY A 128 -2.51 3.86 15.95
CA GLY A 128 -3.17 2.70 15.34
C GLY A 128 -2.21 1.63 14.82
N LEU A 129 -0.90 1.78 15.05
CA LEU A 129 0.15 0.91 14.54
C LEU A 129 0.71 0.00 15.62
N LEU A 130 1.50 -0.98 15.20
CA LEU A 130 2.35 -1.79 16.06
C LEU A 130 3.80 -1.26 15.99
N ILE A 131 4.64 -1.60 16.97
CA ILE A 131 6.08 -1.32 16.87
C ILE A 131 6.69 -2.32 15.88
N ASP A 132 7.05 -1.85 14.70
CA ASP A 132 7.74 -2.65 13.68
C ASP A 132 8.67 -1.79 12.82
N ALA A 133 9.74 -2.41 12.31
CA ALA A 133 10.70 -1.80 11.40
C ALA A 133 10.08 -1.36 10.05
N TYR A 134 8.86 -1.78 9.78
CA TYR A 134 8.06 -1.37 8.63
C TYR A 134 7.85 0.15 8.59
N PHE A 135 7.55 0.76 9.75
CA PHE A 135 7.14 2.16 9.86
C PHE A 135 8.32 3.15 9.90
N SER A 136 8.07 4.42 9.55
CA SER A 136 9.12 5.40 9.27
C SER A 136 9.91 5.88 10.51
N GLY A 137 9.28 5.98 11.68
CA GLY A 137 9.89 6.59 12.87
C GLY A 137 11.22 5.95 13.28
N THR A 138 11.29 4.61 13.27
CA THR A 138 12.55 3.91 13.59
C THR A 138 13.64 4.11 12.54
N LYS A 139 13.27 4.35 11.26
CA LYS A 139 14.22 4.65 10.18
C LYS A 139 14.79 6.05 10.33
N ILE A 140 13.95 7.05 10.69
CA ILE A 140 14.42 8.40 11.01
C ILE A 140 15.40 8.33 12.18
N LYS A 141 15.04 7.66 13.27
CA LYS A 141 15.93 7.46 14.41
C LYS A 141 17.25 6.82 14.01
N TRP A 142 17.21 5.78 13.18
CA TRP A 142 18.42 5.12 12.70
C TRP A 142 19.34 6.07 11.93
N LEU A 143 18.79 6.90 11.05
CA LEU A 143 19.55 7.91 10.29
C LEU A 143 20.20 8.93 11.22
N LEU A 144 19.46 9.43 12.22
CA LEU A 144 19.97 10.37 13.21
C LEU A 144 21.12 9.78 14.06
N ASP A 145 21.03 8.48 14.39
CA ASP A 145 21.98 7.82 15.28
C ASP A 145 23.22 7.27 14.55
N ASN A 146 23.13 6.96 13.23
CA ASN A 146 24.17 6.22 12.52
C ASN A 146 24.85 7.01 11.38
N VAL A 147 24.26 8.11 10.90
CA VAL A 147 24.87 8.92 9.86
C VAL A 147 25.61 10.08 10.51
N PRO A 148 26.94 10.19 10.34
CA PRO A 148 27.75 11.21 11.04
C PRO A 148 27.25 12.65 10.79
N GLY A 149 27.09 13.43 11.87
CA GLY A 149 26.70 14.83 11.84
C GLY A 149 25.23 15.12 11.51
N VAL A 150 24.42 14.08 11.24
CA VAL A 150 23.00 14.25 10.87
C VAL A 150 22.18 14.68 12.06
N ARG A 151 22.41 14.14 13.25
CA ARG A 151 21.67 14.50 14.47
C ARG A 151 21.86 15.99 14.81
N GLU A 152 23.09 16.46 14.87
CA GLU A 152 23.40 17.85 15.20
C GLU A 152 22.83 18.83 14.16
N ARG A 153 22.82 18.45 12.90
CA ARG A 153 22.21 19.23 11.82
C ARG A 153 20.68 19.27 11.93
N ALA A 154 20.06 18.14 12.29
CA ALA A 154 18.62 18.05 12.52
C ALA A 154 18.19 18.93 13.71
N GLU A 155 18.95 18.91 14.81
CA GLU A 155 18.71 19.75 15.99
C GLU A 155 18.88 21.26 15.70
N ARG A 156 19.69 21.63 14.71
CA ARG A 156 19.81 23.02 14.24
C ARG A 156 18.74 23.41 13.19
N GLY A 157 17.85 22.47 12.79
CA GLY A 157 16.81 22.73 11.79
C GLY A 157 17.32 22.82 10.34
N GLU A 158 18.53 22.32 10.07
CA GLU A 158 19.14 22.32 8.73
C GLU A 158 18.63 21.23 7.81
N LEU A 159 17.92 20.25 8.35
CA LEU A 159 17.43 19.08 7.62
C LEU A 159 15.90 19.04 7.55
N CYS A 160 15.43 18.32 6.55
CA CYS A 160 14.05 17.87 6.40
C CYS A 160 14.01 16.34 6.42
N ALA A 161 12.96 15.76 6.99
CA ALA A 161 12.62 14.36 6.85
C ALA A 161 11.24 14.22 6.22
N GLY A 162 10.98 13.09 5.60
CA GLY A 162 9.64 12.75 5.10
C GLY A 162 9.58 11.38 4.47
N THR A 163 8.38 11.02 4.08
CA THR A 163 8.10 9.94 3.17
C THR A 163 8.23 10.42 1.71
N VAL A 164 8.04 9.54 0.76
CA VAL A 164 8.30 9.85 -0.65
C VAL A 164 7.42 10.98 -1.19
N ASP A 165 6.16 11.11 -0.71
CA ASP A 165 5.28 12.25 -1.01
C ASP A 165 5.92 13.59 -0.66
N SER A 166 6.42 13.72 0.58
CA SER A 166 7.10 14.93 1.05
C SER A 166 8.31 15.27 0.18
N TRP A 167 9.08 14.26 -0.19
CA TRP A 167 10.23 14.41 -1.08
C TRP A 167 9.82 14.91 -2.46
N LEU A 168 8.80 14.31 -3.07
CA LEU A 168 8.31 14.69 -4.39
C LEU A 168 7.70 16.10 -4.39
N ILE A 169 6.90 16.44 -3.36
CA ILE A 169 6.35 17.80 -3.21
C ILE A 169 7.48 18.81 -3.04
N TRP A 170 8.47 18.51 -2.21
CA TRP A 170 9.66 19.38 -2.05
C TRP A 170 10.35 19.63 -3.38
N GLN A 171 10.63 18.59 -4.15
CA GLN A 171 11.30 18.68 -5.45
C GLN A 171 10.46 19.45 -6.48
N LEU A 172 9.18 19.14 -6.58
CA LEU A 172 8.25 19.78 -7.52
C LEU A 172 8.03 21.27 -7.21
N THR A 173 8.12 21.67 -5.94
CA THR A 173 7.95 23.07 -5.52
C THR A 173 9.27 23.84 -5.48
N GLY A 174 10.37 23.26 -5.95
CA GLY A 174 11.68 23.90 -5.93
C GLY A 174 12.22 24.19 -4.52
N GLY A 175 11.88 23.34 -3.54
CA GLY A 175 12.32 23.46 -2.16
C GLY A 175 11.48 24.41 -1.28
N CYS A 176 10.33 24.85 -1.77
CA CYS A 176 9.50 25.84 -1.05
C CYS A 176 8.52 25.23 -0.05
N VAL A 177 8.10 23.97 -0.25
CA VAL A 177 7.02 23.36 0.54
C VAL A 177 7.47 22.03 1.16
N HIS A 178 7.38 21.94 2.50
CA HIS A 178 7.69 20.74 3.27
C HIS A 178 6.44 20.24 4.00
N VAL A 179 5.68 19.40 3.34
CA VAL A 179 4.38 18.87 3.82
C VAL A 179 4.31 17.36 3.58
N THR A 180 3.38 16.72 4.26
CA THR A 180 2.95 15.35 4.02
C THR A 180 1.43 15.28 4.16
N ASP A 181 0.79 14.25 3.59
CA ASP A 181 -0.62 14.00 3.81
C ASP A 181 -0.87 13.13 5.06
N TYR A 182 -2.10 13.15 5.59
CA TYR A 182 -2.45 12.40 6.79
C TYR A 182 -2.31 10.88 6.62
N SER A 183 -2.53 10.34 5.42
CA SER A 183 -2.41 8.91 5.21
C SER A 183 -0.95 8.44 5.25
N ASN A 184 -0.01 9.19 4.69
CA ASN A 184 1.43 8.94 4.82
C ASN A 184 1.92 9.22 6.25
N ALA A 185 1.52 10.34 6.86
CA ALA A 185 1.87 10.68 8.24
C ALA A 185 1.44 9.56 9.21
N SER A 186 0.25 8.98 9.03
CA SER A 186 -0.27 7.90 9.89
C SER A 186 0.55 6.61 9.81
N ARG A 187 1.53 6.50 8.89
CA ARG A 187 2.41 5.33 8.75
C ARG A 187 3.80 5.52 9.37
N THR A 188 3.96 6.54 10.19
CA THR A 188 5.30 6.90 10.71
C THR A 188 5.59 6.42 12.14
N MET A 189 4.60 6.00 12.92
CA MET A 189 4.63 5.83 14.38
C MET A 189 4.90 7.14 15.15
N LEU A 190 4.74 8.29 14.50
CA LEU A 190 4.96 9.61 15.11
C LEU A 190 3.69 10.47 15.07
N PHE A 191 2.72 10.08 14.27
CA PHE A 191 1.50 10.84 14.02
C PHE A 191 0.34 10.31 14.86
N ASN A 192 -0.27 11.19 15.62
CA ASN A 192 -1.44 10.87 16.44
C ASN A 192 -2.70 10.93 15.56
N ILE A 193 -3.29 9.77 15.29
CA ILE A 193 -4.45 9.65 14.39
C ILE A 193 -5.74 10.25 14.96
N HIS A 194 -5.79 10.54 16.27
CA HIS A 194 -6.95 11.18 16.91
C HIS A 194 -6.89 12.70 16.81
N THR A 195 -5.69 13.29 16.96
CA THR A 195 -5.50 14.74 16.90
C THR A 195 -5.11 15.24 15.51
N LEU A 196 -4.71 14.33 14.61
CA LEU A 196 -4.20 14.60 13.25
C LEU A 196 -2.98 15.53 13.28
N GLN A 197 -2.09 15.31 14.24
CA GLN A 197 -0.84 16.05 14.46
C GLN A 197 0.30 15.09 14.82
N TRP A 198 1.54 15.57 14.67
CA TRP A 198 2.69 14.87 15.23
C TRP A 198 2.56 14.77 16.74
N ASP A 199 2.86 13.62 17.30
CA ASP A 199 2.79 13.38 18.75
C ASP A 199 4.14 13.68 19.40
N GLU A 200 4.17 14.69 20.26
CA GLU A 200 5.38 15.14 20.94
C GLU A 200 6.03 14.04 21.80
N ASP A 201 5.22 13.24 22.52
CA ASP A 201 5.75 12.17 23.38
C ASP A 201 6.42 11.08 22.55
N LEU A 202 5.81 10.69 21.41
CA LEU A 202 6.39 9.69 20.51
C LEU A 202 7.66 10.22 19.84
N CYS A 203 7.66 11.47 19.39
CA CYS A 203 8.85 12.11 18.84
C CYS A 203 9.99 12.16 19.87
N HIS A 204 9.68 12.54 21.11
CA HIS A 204 10.64 12.55 22.21
C HIS A 204 11.17 11.16 22.53
N ALA A 205 10.29 10.13 22.64
CA ALA A 205 10.68 8.75 22.93
C ALA A 205 11.63 8.16 21.85
N LEU A 206 11.45 8.57 20.58
CA LEU A 206 12.34 8.18 19.50
C LEU A 206 13.55 9.12 19.35
N GLY A 207 13.61 10.24 20.09
CA GLY A 207 14.66 11.24 19.98
C GLY A 207 14.68 11.95 18.62
N ILE A 208 13.50 12.25 18.06
CA ILE A 208 13.32 12.90 16.76
C ILE A 208 12.91 14.36 16.98
N PRO A 209 13.73 15.34 16.53
CA PRO A 209 13.37 16.75 16.61
C PRO A 209 12.14 17.08 15.76
N MET A 210 11.13 17.74 16.34
CA MET A 210 9.87 18.07 15.67
C MET A 210 10.06 18.94 14.42
N GLN A 211 11.05 19.86 14.42
CA GLN A 211 11.36 20.71 13.28
C GLN A 211 11.89 19.97 12.03
N LEU A 212 12.23 18.69 12.20
CA LEU A 212 12.65 17.82 11.11
C LEU A 212 11.46 17.35 10.27
N LEU A 213 10.26 17.28 10.87
CA LEU A 213 9.08 16.68 10.29
C LEU A 213 8.32 17.66 9.39
N PRO A 214 7.68 17.18 8.31
CA PRO A 214 6.84 18.00 7.43
C PRO A 214 5.55 18.44 8.13
N GLU A 215 4.91 19.49 7.63
CA GLU A 215 3.55 19.86 8.07
C GLU A 215 2.54 18.81 7.59
N PRO A 216 1.77 18.16 8.47
CA PRO A 216 0.76 17.20 8.05
C PRO A 216 -0.50 17.92 7.57
N ARG A 217 -1.05 17.50 6.42
CA ARG A 217 -2.21 18.12 5.78
C ARG A 217 -3.25 17.11 5.31
N PRO A 218 -4.51 17.54 5.08
CA PRO A 218 -5.52 16.72 4.42
C PRO A 218 -5.08 16.21 3.05
N ASN A 219 -5.68 15.10 2.58
CA ASN A 219 -5.29 14.43 1.34
C ASN A 219 -5.74 15.14 0.05
N SER A 220 -6.67 16.09 0.14
CA SER A 220 -7.25 16.80 -1.00
C SER A 220 -7.33 18.29 -0.70
N GLU A 221 -6.21 18.98 -0.93
CA GLU A 221 -6.07 20.43 -0.83
C GLU A 221 -4.85 20.91 -1.61
N PRO A 222 -4.69 22.23 -1.88
CA PRO A 222 -3.48 22.75 -2.51
C PRO A 222 -2.25 22.66 -1.59
N TYR A 223 -1.23 21.92 -2.01
CA TYR A 223 0.07 21.83 -1.30
C TYR A 223 1.09 22.85 -1.81
N GLY A 224 0.98 23.26 -3.07
CA GLY A 224 1.89 24.18 -3.75
C GLY A 224 1.68 24.11 -5.26
N VAL A 225 2.62 24.66 -6.00
CA VAL A 225 2.61 24.62 -7.47
C VAL A 225 3.98 24.10 -7.98
N ILE A 226 3.99 23.53 -9.18
CA ILE A 226 5.23 23.16 -9.86
C ILE A 226 6.06 24.44 -10.10
N ALA A 227 7.30 24.45 -9.65
CA ALA A 227 8.18 25.60 -9.75
C ALA A 227 8.63 25.85 -11.20
N GLU A 228 8.91 27.11 -11.53
CA GLU A 228 9.29 27.54 -12.89
C GLU A 228 10.66 27.02 -13.33
N ASN A 229 11.56 26.75 -12.39
CA ASN A 229 12.96 26.43 -12.64
C ASN A 229 13.29 24.93 -12.61
N ILE A 230 12.33 24.06 -12.83
CA ILE A 230 12.58 22.60 -12.88
C ILE A 230 12.89 22.17 -14.30
N PRO A 231 14.16 21.78 -14.60
CA PRO A 231 14.54 21.38 -15.95
C PRO A 231 13.71 20.19 -16.46
N GLY A 232 13.06 20.38 -17.61
CA GLY A 232 12.19 19.39 -18.26
C GLY A 232 10.72 19.42 -17.82
N LEU A 233 10.33 20.35 -16.91
CA LEU A 233 8.94 20.57 -16.51
C LEU A 233 8.50 22.04 -16.72
N GLU A 234 9.21 22.82 -17.50
CA GLU A 234 8.96 24.25 -17.69
C GLU A 234 7.53 24.53 -18.22
N ALA A 235 7.02 23.63 -19.08
CA ALA A 235 5.66 23.73 -19.61
C ALA A 235 4.57 23.46 -18.56
N LEU A 236 4.92 22.89 -17.42
CA LEU A 236 4.04 22.54 -16.31
C LEU A 236 4.15 23.55 -15.14
N ALA A 237 4.99 24.54 -15.25
CA ALA A 237 5.17 25.57 -14.22
C ALA A 237 3.84 26.21 -13.83
N GLY A 238 3.63 26.36 -12.53
CA GLY A 238 2.40 26.94 -11.97
C GLY A 238 1.21 25.98 -11.88
N ILE A 239 1.29 24.74 -12.37
CA ILE A 239 0.25 23.74 -12.19
C ILE A 239 0.22 23.36 -10.70
N PRO A 240 -0.97 23.38 -10.04
CA PRO A 240 -1.09 23.09 -8.63
C PRO A 240 -0.94 21.59 -8.32
N ILE A 241 -0.30 21.31 -7.19
CA ILE A 241 -0.21 19.98 -6.58
C ILE A 241 -1.31 19.94 -5.50
N CYS A 242 -2.36 19.13 -5.69
CA CYS A 242 -3.57 19.23 -4.89
C CYS A 242 -4.06 17.91 -4.27
N GLY A 243 -3.41 16.80 -4.53
CA GLY A 243 -3.76 15.50 -3.98
C GLY A 243 -2.52 14.75 -3.55
N SER A 244 -2.56 14.13 -2.36
CA SER A 244 -1.52 13.23 -1.92
C SER A 244 -2.11 12.11 -1.06
N ALA A 245 -1.72 10.87 -1.32
CA ALA A 245 -2.05 9.73 -0.48
C ALA A 245 -1.04 8.60 -0.68
N GLY A 246 -0.78 7.85 0.38
CA GLY A 246 -0.06 6.58 0.26
C GLY A 246 -0.75 5.63 -0.73
N ASP A 247 0.00 4.70 -1.32
CA ASP A 247 -0.47 3.81 -2.39
C ASP A 247 -1.74 3.03 -2.03
N GLN A 248 -1.82 2.50 -0.84
CA GLN A 248 -2.96 1.70 -0.41
C GLN A 248 -4.21 2.54 -0.09
N PRO A 249 -4.13 3.67 0.65
CA PRO A 249 -5.20 4.66 0.76
C PRO A 249 -5.67 5.22 -0.59
N ALA A 250 -4.75 5.55 -1.49
CA ALA A 250 -5.09 6.00 -2.84
C ALA A 250 -5.87 4.93 -3.61
N ALA A 251 -5.46 3.66 -3.53
CA ALA A 251 -6.20 2.55 -4.13
C ALA A 251 -7.60 2.38 -3.52
N LEU A 252 -7.74 2.52 -2.19
CA LEU A 252 -9.03 2.47 -1.52
C LEU A 252 -9.96 3.59 -2.01
N PHE A 253 -9.41 4.80 -2.15
CA PHE A 253 -10.13 5.96 -2.69
C PHE A 253 -10.49 5.79 -4.17
N GLY A 254 -9.54 5.36 -5.00
CA GLY A 254 -9.74 5.13 -6.44
C GLY A 254 -10.69 3.96 -6.75
N GLN A 255 -10.79 3.00 -5.84
CA GLN A 255 -11.82 1.96 -5.87
C GLN A 255 -13.19 2.50 -5.41
N ALA A 256 -13.30 3.78 -5.04
CA ALA A 256 -14.51 4.40 -4.51
C ALA A 256 -15.11 3.69 -3.28
N CYS A 257 -14.27 3.15 -2.40
CA CYS A 257 -14.72 2.51 -1.15
C CYS A 257 -15.14 3.57 -0.12
N PHE A 258 -16.12 4.41 -0.46
CA PHE A 258 -16.48 5.62 0.30
C PHE A 258 -17.40 5.38 1.48
N THR A 259 -18.06 4.23 1.52
CA THR A 259 -18.99 3.86 2.60
C THR A 259 -18.32 2.90 3.58
N PRO A 260 -18.50 3.07 4.90
CA PRO A 260 -18.04 2.09 5.88
C PRO A 260 -18.51 0.68 5.56
N GLY A 261 -17.64 -0.32 5.72
CA GLY A 261 -17.89 -1.70 5.33
C GLY A 261 -17.51 -2.03 3.88
N GLN A 262 -17.11 -1.05 3.06
CA GLN A 262 -16.48 -1.32 1.76
C GLN A 262 -14.98 -1.49 1.94
N ALA A 263 -14.41 -2.48 1.25
CA ALA A 263 -12.98 -2.73 1.27
C ALA A 263 -12.42 -2.95 -0.12
N LYS A 264 -11.13 -2.70 -0.24
CA LYS A 264 -10.36 -3.12 -1.41
C LYS A 264 -9.33 -4.17 -1.02
N ASN A 265 -8.98 -5.05 -1.96
CA ASN A 265 -7.84 -5.95 -1.84
C ASN A 265 -7.00 -5.89 -3.12
N THR A 266 -5.74 -5.51 -2.98
CA THR A 266 -4.78 -5.56 -4.09
C THR A 266 -4.08 -6.91 -4.09
N TYR A 267 -4.30 -7.73 -5.13
CA TYR A 267 -3.68 -9.03 -5.34
C TYR A 267 -2.37 -8.88 -6.12
N GLY A 268 -1.31 -8.47 -5.42
CA GLY A 268 0.05 -8.35 -5.96
C GLY A 268 0.95 -9.53 -5.59
N THR A 269 2.22 -9.30 -5.33
CA THR A 269 3.17 -10.27 -4.75
C THR A 269 2.62 -10.83 -3.43
N GLY A 270 2.11 -9.94 -2.56
CA GLY A 270 1.24 -10.24 -1.44
C GLY A 270 -0.16 -9.69 -1.68
N CYS A 271 -1.03 -9.74 -0.66
CA CYS A 271 -2.31 -9.03 -0.67
C CYS A 271 -2.32 -7.95 0.40
N PHE A 272 -2.88 -6.79 0.03
CA PHE A 272 -3.10 -5.67 0.94
C PHE A 272 -4.59 -5.33 0.96
N THR A 273 -5.24 -5.67 2.06
CA THR A 273 -6.67 -5.42 2.26
C THR A 273 -6.85 -4.20 3.14
N LEU A 274 -7.57 -3.22 2.65
CA LEU A 274 -7.98 -2.05 3.41
C LEU A 274 -9.51 -1.98 3.44
N MET A 275 -10.07 -1.77 4.63
CA MET A 275 -11.50 -1.59 4.86
C MET A 275 -11.77 -0.19 5.41
N ASN A 276 -12.68 0.54 4.78
CA ASN A 276 -13.20 1.79 5.32
C ASN A 276 -14.01 1.48 6.59
N VAL A 277 -13.57 2.04 7.73
CA VAL A 277 -14.22 1.86 9.04
C VAL A 277 -14.97 3.10 9.52
N GLY A 278 -15.02 4.15 8.70
CA GLY A 278 -15.76 5.40 9.00
C GLY A 278 -14.89 6.47 9.64
N ALA A 279 -15.54 7.36 10.40
CA ALA A 279 -14.95 8.58 10.92
C ALA A 279 -14.16 8.39 12.23
N GLU A 280 -14.25 7.23 12.85
CA GLU A 280 -13.57 6.93 14.10
C GLU A 280 -12.52 5.83 13.90
N PRO A 281 -11.31 5.98 14.48
CA PRO A 281 -10.29 4.95 14.39
C PRO A 281 -10.67 3.72 15.22
N VAL A 282 -10.36 2.54 14.72
CA VAL A 282 -10.66 1.26 15.38
C VAL A 282 -9.38 0.66 15.94
N ARG A 283 -9.38 0.29 17.22
CA ARG A 283 -8.30 -0.52 17.80
C ARG A 283 -8.53 -1.99 17.49
N SER A 284 -7.67 -2.59 16.68
CA SER A 284 -7.75 -4.01 16.36
C SER A 284 -7.31 -4.90 17.52
N LYS A 285 -8.04 -6.00 17.72
CA LYS A 285 -7.67 -7.09 18.65
C LYS A 285 -6.95 -8.24 17.93
N ALA A 286 -7.05 -8.26 16.61
CA ALA A 286 -6.44 -9.28 15.74
C ALA A 286 -5.05 -8.87 15.21
N GLY A 287 -4.50 -7.73 15.67
CA GLY A 287 -3.20 -7.23 15.20
C GLY A 287 -3.25 -6.58 13.81
N LEU A 288 -4.42 -6.17 13.34
CA LEU A 288 -4.55 -5.31 12.18
C LEU A 288 -4.09 -3.90 12.54
N VAL A 289 -3.72 -3.10 11.54
CA VAL A 289 -3.32 -1.71 11.79
C VAL A 289 -4.40 -0.75 11.32
N THR A 290 -4.60 0.32 12.09
CA THR A 290 -5.49 1.42 11.71
C THR A 290 -4.65 2.58 11.21
N SER A 291 -5.08 3.16 10.10
CA SER A 291 -4.43 4.33 9.49
C SER A 291 -5.50 5.32 9.02
N VAL A 292 -5.10 6.55 8.74
CA VAL A 292 -5.97 7.47 7.99
C VAL A 292 -6.10 6.93 6.56
N GLY A 293 -7.34 6.70 6.12
CA GLY A 293 -7.65 6.37 4.74
C GLY A 293 -7.54 7.61 3.85
N TRP A 294 -8.26 8.66 4.23
CA TRP A 294 -8.18 10.00 3.61
C TRP A 294 -8.82 11.06 4.50
N SER A 295 -8.47 12.31 4.22
CA SER A 295 -9.17 13.47 4.75
C SER A 295 -9.52 14.41 3.59
N VAL A 296 -10.82 14.67 3.39
CA VAL A 296 -11.37 15.47 2.29
C VAL A 296 -12.47 16.37 2.84
N ASN A 297 -12.43 17.66 2.51
CA ASN A 297 -13.43 18.66 2.95
C ASN A 297 -13.66 18.67 4.48
N GLY A 298 -12.58 18.53 5.26
CA GLY A 298 -12.63 18.54 6.74
C GLY A 298 -13.20 17.27 7.37
N ARG A 299 -13.41 16.21 6.59
CA ARG A 299 -13.86 14.90 7.07
C ARG A 299 -12.76 13.87 6.89
N THR A 300 -12.35 13.26 8.00
CA THR A 300 -11.36 12.17 8.00
C THR A 300 -12.06 10.83 8.03
N THR A 301 -11.58 9.92 7.20
CA THR A 301 -12.02 8.52 7.13
C THR A 301 -10.84 7.63 7.50
N TYR A 302 -11.07 6.66 8.36
CA TYR A 302 -10.07 5.70 8.79
C TYR A 302 -10.22 4.39 8.04
N ALA A 303 -9.10 3.68 7.91
CA ALA A 303 -9.04 2.36 7.29
C ALA A 303 -8.37 1.37 8.22
N LEU A 304 -8.97 0.19 8.33
CA LEU A 304 -8.36 -0.98 8.94
C LEU A 304 -7.61 -1.75 7.86
N GLU A 305 -6.33 -2.04 8.11
CA GLU A 305 -5.44 -2.67 7.14
C GLU A 305 -4.87 -3.98 7.66
N GLY A 306 -4.83 -4.96 6.77
CA GLY A 306 -4.09 -6.20 6.98
C GLY A 306 -3.39 -6.66 5.72
N SER A 307 -2.31 -7.42 5.89
CA SER A 307 -1.46 -7.86 4.80
C SER A 307 -1.28 -9.37 4.80
N VAL A 308 -1.35 -9.95 3.61
CA VAL A 308 -0.93 -11.32 3.31
C VAL A 308 0.41 -11.24 2.57
N PHE A 309 1.45 -11.88 3.10
CA PHE A 309 2.81 -11.72 2.56
C PHE A 309 3.02 -12.46 1.25
N ASN A 310 2.36 -13.60 1.06
CA ASN A 310 2.56 -14.46 -0.10
C ASN A 310 1.23 -14.74 -0.82
N ALA A 311 1.04 -14.09 -1.96
CA ALA A 311 -0.11 -14.27 -2.84
C ALA A 311 0.38 -14.59 -4.26
N GLY A 312 0.54 -13.60 -5.14
CA GLY A 312 1.12 -13.79 -6.47
C GLY A 312 2.52 -14.40 -6.46
N SER A 313 3.30 -14.16 -5.40
CA SER A 313 4.58 -14.83 -5.17
C SER A 313 4.46 -16.36 -5.08
N THR A 314 3.32 -16.89 -4.64
CA THR A 314 3.07 -18.33 -4.61
C THR A 314 2.88 -18.91 -6.02
N ILE A 315 2.26 -18.14 -6.93
CA ILE A 315 2.14 -18.51 -8.34
C ILE A 315 3.53 -18.43 -9.01
N GLN A 316 4.32 -17.40 -8.70
CA GLN A 316 5.69 -17.27 -9.18
C GLN A 316 6.56 -18.45 -8.70
N TRP A 317 6.45 -18.84 -7.44
CA TRP A 317 7.13 -20.00 -6.89
C TRP A 317 6.80 -21.30 -7.63
N LEU A 318 5.51 -21.53 -7.99
CA LEU A 318 5.13 -22.68 -8.84
C LEU A 318 5.81 -22.65 -10.21
N ARG A 319 6.01 -21.46 -10.78
CA ARG A 319 6.60 -21.26 -12.09
C ARG A 319 8.13 -21.36 -12.04
N ASP A 320 8.75 -20.58 -11.18
CA ASP A 320 10.18 -20.29 -11.25
C ASP A 320 11.01 -21.34 -10.48
N GLU A 321 10.51 -21.83 -9.35
CA GLU A 321 11.23 -22.77 -8.49
C GLU A 321 10.79 -24.22 -8.70
N LEU A 322 9.48 -24.48 -8.81
CA LEU A 322 8.99 -25.84 -8.99
C LEU A 322 8.85 -26.26 -10.46
N GLY A 323 8.81 -25.32 -11.40
CA GLY A 323 8.65 -25.62 -12.83
C GLY A 323 7.35 -26.36 -13.18
N LEU A 324 6.30 -26.25 -12.34
CA LEU A 324 5.03 -26.93 -12.55
C LEU A 324 4.12 -26.24 -13.58
N ILE A 325 4.38 -24.94 -13.83
CA ILE A 325 3.71 -24.11 -14.82
C ILE A 325 4.74 -23.26 -15.55
N GLY A 326 4.47 -22.89 -16.80
CA GLY A 326 5.32 -21.98 -17.58
C GLY A 326 4.88 -20.52 -17.48
N THR A 327 3.59 -20.26 -17.22
CA THR A 327 3.00 -18.91 -17.14
C THR A 327 1.91 -18.87 -16.08
N ALA A 328 1.61 -17.68 -15.55
CA ALA A 328 0.50 -17.51 -14.59
C ALA A 328 -0.88 -17.94 -15.18
N PRO A 329 -1.23 -17.62 -16.46
CA PRO A 329 -2.46 -18.13 -17.07
C PRO A 329 -2.52 -19.67 -17.19
N GLU A 330 -1.38 -20.36 -17.20
CA GLU A 330 -1.37 -21.82 -17.15
C GLU A 330 -1.82 -22.35 -15.78
N CYS A 331 -1.54 -21.63 -14.70
CA CYS A 331 -2.04 -21.97 -13.38
C CYS A 331 -3.58 -22.01 -13.37
N ASP A 332 -4.22 -20.98 -13.93
CA ASP A 332 -5.68 -20.92 -14.03
C ASP A 332 -6.24 -22.10 -14.87
N ARG A 333 -5.69 -22.36 -16.06
CA ARG A 333 -6.14 -23.47 -16.90
C ARG A 333 -6.00 -24.85 -16.23
N LEU A 334 -4.91 -25.05 -15.48
CA LEU A 334 -4.73 -26.30 -14.70
C LEU A 334 -5.74 -26.37 -13.57
N ALA A 335 -5.95 -25.31 -12.84
CA ALA A 335 -6.89 -25.25 -11.75
C ALA A 335 -8.35 -25.45 -12.21
N GLU A 336 -8.72 -24.97 -13.39
CA GLU A 336 -10.02 -25.18 -14.02
C GLU A 336 -10.24 -26.61 -14.51
N SER A 337 -9.18 -27.36 -14.77
CA SER A 337 -9.26 -28.74 -15.26
C SER A 337 -9.66 -29.76 -14.18
N VAL A 338 -9.74 -29.33 -12.92
CA VAL A 338 -10.16 -30.16 -11.78
C VAL A 338 -11.30 -29.49 -11.01
N PRO A 339 -12.21 -30.25 -10.39
CA PRO A 339 -13.35 -29.67 -9.68
C PRO A 339 -12.93 -28.91 -8.40
N ASP A 340 -11.87 -29.38 -7.74
CA ASP A 340 -11.30 -28.83 -6.50
C ASP A 340 -9.84 -29.24 -6.34
N ALA A 341 -9.22 -28.87 -5.23
CA ALA A 341 -7.84 -29.21 -4.94
C ALA A 341 -7.60 -30.68 -4.51
N GLY A 342 -8.61 -31.56 -4.56
CA GLY A 342 -8.48 -32.96 -4.18
C GLY A 342 -8.08 -33.20 -2.72
N GLY A 343 -8.45 -32.30 -1.82
CA GLY A 343 -8.08 -32.33 -0.40
C GLY A 343 -6.67 -31.80 -0.10
N VAL A 344 -5.98 -31.23 -1.10
CA VAL A 344 -4.66 -30.59 -0.92
C VAL A 344 -4.84 -29.17 -0.41
N TYR A 345 -4.08 -28.81 0.62
CA TYR A 345 -3.98 -27.44 1.15
C TYR A 345 -2.52 -27.01 1.16
N ILE A 346 -2.26 -25.82 0.65
CA ILE A 346 -0.94 -25.19 0.65
C ILE A 346 -1.00 -23.94 1.55
N VAL A 347 -0.13 -23.88 2.55
CA VAL A 347 0.05 -22.69 3.38
C VAL A 347 1.36 -22.03 2.95
N PRO A 348 1.32 -20.90 2.21
CA PRO A 348 2.52 -20.31 1.62
C PRO A 348 3.24 -19.38 2.62
N ALA A 349 3.59 -19.91 3.78
CA ALA A 349 4.30 -19.18 4.83
C ALA A 349 5.82 -19.13 4.55
N PHE A 350 6.24 -18.69 3.35
CA PHE A 350 7.65 -18.68 2.97
C PHE A 350 8.52 -17.81 3.87
N THR A 351 7.96 -16.71 4.36
CA THR A 351 8.59 -15.74 5.26
C THR A 351 7.81 -15.57 6.58
N GLY A 352 7.08 -16.61 6.99
CA GLY A 352 6.15 -16.56 8.11
C GLY A 352 4.73 -16.18 7.68
N LEU A 353 3.85 -16.00 8.66
CA LEU A 353 2.46 -15.59 8.48
C LEU A 353 2.25 -14.19 9.06
N GLY A 354 1.57 -13.31 8.31
CA GLY A 354 1.11 -12.01 8.77
C GLY A 354 -0.19 -12.08 9.58
N ALA A 355 -0.97 -11.00 9.57
CA ALA A 355 -2.26 -10.95 10.24
C ALA A 355 -3.21 -12.05 9.71
N PRO A 356 -4.04 -12.65 10.58
CA PRO A 356 -4.15 -12.43 12.03
C PRO A 356 -3.20 -13.31 12.87
N TYR A 357 -2.31 -14.05 12.25
CA TYR A 357 -1.52 -15.09 12.93
C TYR A 357 -0.23 -14.59 13.57
N TRP A 358 0.45 -13.62 12.94
CA TRP A 358 1.72 -13.00 13.38
C TRP A 358 2.77 -14.02 13.83
N ASP A 359 3.01 -15.03 12.98
CA ASP A 359 3.93 -16.13 13.26
C ASP A 359 5.11 -16.10 12.28
N MET A 360 6.22 -15.50 12.71
CA MET A 360 7.46 -15.43 11.93
C MET A 360 8.21 -16.77 11.81
N TYR A 361 7.86 -17.74 12.67
CA TYR A 361 8.44 -19.08 12.69
C TYR A 361 7.65 -20.08 11.85
N ALA A 362 6.48 -19.73 11.36
CA ALA A 362 5.75 -20.54 10.40
C ALA A 362 6.54 -20.73 9.10
N ARG A 363 6.40 -21.89 8.47
CA ARG A 363 7.00 -22.18 7.15
C ARG A 363 5.98 -22.77 6.20
N GLY A 364 6.27 -22.62 4.88
CA GLY A 364 5.45 -23.17 3.81
C GLY A 364 5.18 -24.67 4.00
N THR A 365 3.91 -25.07 3.89
CA THR A 365 3.48 -26.44 4.19
C THR A 365 2.47 -26.89 3.15
N ILE A 366 2.60 -28.13 2.68
CA ILE A 366 1.65 -28.80 1.81
C ILE A 366 1.09 -30.03 2.55
N VAL A 367 -0.21 -30.12 2.69
CA VAL A 367 -0.89 -31.27 3.32
C VAL A 367 -1.97 -31.84 2.42
N GLY A 368 -2.38 -33.09 2.68
CA GLY A 368 -3.49 -33.74 1.96
C GLY A 368 -3.09 -34.45 0.65
N LEU A 369 -1.79 -34.59 0.37
CA LEU A 369 -1.31 -35.30 -0.82
C LEU A 369 -1.69 -36.78 -0.79
N THR A 370 -2.16 -37.27 -1.95
CA THR A 370 -2.44 -38.70 -2.19
C THR A 370 -1.83 -39.13 -3.53
N ARG A 371 -1.86 -40.39 -3.86
CA ARG A 371 -1.31 -40.89 -5.15
C ARG A 371 -2.09 -40.38 -6.38
N VAL A 372 -3.30 -39.87 -6.23
CA VAL A 372 -4.07 -39.29 -7.33
C VAL A 372 -3.87 -37.78 -7.47
N THR A 373 -3.13 -37.17 -6.56
CA THR A 373 -2.81 -35.73 -6.64
C THR A 373 -1.96 -35.46 -7.88
N THR A 374 -2.39 -34.53 -8.70
CA THR A 374 -1.73 -34.10 -9.93
C THR A 374 -1.26 -32.64 -9.81
N LYS A 375 -0.48 -32.17 -10.79
CA LYS A 375 -0.08 -30.76 -10.86
C LYS A 375 -1.30 -29.80 -10.95
N ALA A 376 -2.43 -30.27 -11.49
CA ALA A 376 -3.67 -29.49 -11.54
C ALA A 376 -4.25 -29.23 -10.15
N HIS A 377 -4.24 -30.25 -9.27
CA HIS A 377 -4.66 -30.10 -7.87
C HIS A 377 -3.74 -29.15 -7.10
N ILE A 378 -2.40 -29.18 -7.39
CA ILE A 378 -1.44 -28.24 -6.78
C ILE A 378 -1.71 -26.82 -7.25
N ALA A 379 -1.91 -26.60 -8.56
CA ALA A 379 -2.25 -25.29 -9.10
C ALA A 379 -3.56 -24.74 -8.48
N ARG A 380 -4.59 -25.60 -8.35
CA ARG A 380 -5.83 -25.23 -7.68
C ARG A 380 -5.62 -24.88 -6.22
N ALA A 381 -4.86 -25.67 -5.47
CA ALA A 381 -4.56 -25.41 -4.06
C ALA A 381 -3.78 -24.12 -3.84
N VAL A 382 -2.95 -23.68 -4.79
CA VAL A 382 -2.25 -22.38 -4.74
C VAL A 382 -3.24 -21.23 -4.85
N LEU A 383 -4.17 -21.26 -5.80
CA LEU A 383 -5.19 -20.21 -5.94
C LEU A 383 -6.15 -20.19 -4.74
N ASP A 384 -6.58 -21.37 -4.29
CA ASP A 384 -7.42 -21.50 -3.09
C ASP A 384 -6.70 -20.96 -1.83
N ALA A 385 -5.38 -21.19 -1.70
CA ALA A 385 -4.56 -20.69 -0.58
C ALA A 385 -4.54 -19.14 -0.51
N ILE A 386 -4.48 -18.46 -1.66
CA ILE A 386 -4.55 -17.01 -1.72
C ILE A 386 -5.93 -16.54 -1.21
N ALA A 387 -7.01 -17.16 -1.71
CA ALA A 387 -8.36 -16.82 -1.29
C ALA A 387 -8.62 -17.12 0.20
N PHE A 388 -8.08 -18.21 0.74
CA PHE A 388 -8.18 -18.54 2.17
C PHE A 388 -7.47 -17.51 3.06
N GLN A 389 -6.25 -17.10 2.71
CA GLN A 389 -5.52 -16.10 3.49
C GLN A 389 -6.26 -14.75 3.52
N VAL A 390 -6.81 -14.30 2.38
CA VAL A 390 -7.65 -13.09 2.34
C VAL A 390 -8.92 -13.28 3.16
N THR A 391 -9.50 -14.50 3.16
CA THR A 391 -10.68 -14.81 4.00
C THR A 391 -10.35 -14.74 5.49
N ASP A 392 -9.19 -15.24 5.94
CA ASP A 392 -8.72 -15.09 7.32
C ASP A 392 -8.65 -13.62 7.72
N LEU A 393 -8.09 -12.80 6.83
CA LEU A 393 -7.91 -11.38 7.05
C LEU A 393 -9.25 -10.62 7.13
N VAL A 394 -10.16 -10.87 6.17
CA VAL A 394 -11.50 -10.26 6.16
C VAL A 394 -12.32 -10.65 7.38
N ARG A 395 -12.22 -11.90 7.84
CA ARG A 395 -12.89 -12.32 9.07
C ARG A 395 -12.37 -11.57 10.29
N ALA A 396 -11.04 -11.42 10.41
CA ALA A 396 -10.44 -10.62 11.46
C ALA A 396 -10.88 -9.15 11.38
N MET A 397 -10.99 -8.59 10.17
CA MET A 397 -11.52 -7.23 9.97
C MET A 397 -12.97 -7.11 10.42
N ASN A 398 -13.83 -8.07 10.09
CA ASN A 398 -15.24 -8.08 10.49
C ASN A 398 -15.42 -8.19 12.01
N ASP A 399 -14.52 -8.91 12.70
CA ASP A 399 -14.56 -9.05 14.16
C ASP A 399 -14.17 -7.73 14.88
N ASP A 400 -13.34 -6.90 14.25
CA ASP A 400 -12.83 -5.65 14.82
C ASP A 400 -13.60 -4.39 14.34
N ALA A 401 -14.13 -4.42 13.11
CA ALA A 401 -14.77 -3.25 12.50
C ALA A 401 -16.16 -2.94 13.08
N PRO A 402 -16.59 -1.68 13.09
CA PRO A 402 -17.93 -1.28 13.58
C PRO A 402 -19.08 -1.79 12.70
N CYS A 403 -18.78 -2.21 11.47
CA CYS A 403 -19.75 -2.77 10.52
C CYS A 403 -19.07 -3.87 9.69
N PRO A 404 -19.83 -4.90 9.29
CA PRO A 404 -19.27 -5.98 8.48
C PRO A 404 -18.91 -5.51 7.07
N LEU A 405 -17.99 -6.22 6.44
CA LEU A 405 -17.68 -6.05 5.02
C LEU A 405 -18.94 -6.31 4.18
N THR A 406 -19.24 -5.42 3.26
CA THR A 406 -20.40 -5.52 2.34
C THR A 406 -19.99 -5.89 0.92
N THR A 407 -18.83 -5.45 0.47
CA THR A 407 -18.30 -5.69 -0.87
C THR A 407 -16.77 -5.66 -0.81
N LEU A 408 -16.12 -6.62 -1.46
CA LEU A 408 -14.69 -6.61 -1.68
C LEU A 408 -14.38 -6.15 -3.11
N ARG A 409 -13.82 -4.96 -3.26
CA ARG A 409 -13.32 -4.45 -4.54
C ARG A 409 -11.88 -4.91 -4.73
N VAL A 410 -11.54 -5.38 -5.93
CA VAL A 410 -10.25 -6.05 -6.16
C VAL A 410 -9.48 -5.43 -7.30
N ASP A 411 -8.14 -5.44 -7.19
CA ASP A 411 -7.21 -5.04 -8.22
C ASP A 411 -5.88 -5.81 -8.09
N GLY A 412 -4.88 -5.43 -8.87
CA GLY A 412 -3.58 -6.10 -8.89
C GLY A 412 -3.51 -7.28 -9.86
N GLY A 413 -2.29 -7.76 -10.11
CA GLY A 413 -2.02 -8.70 -11.20
C GLY A 413 -2.73 -10.05 -11.09
N ALA A 414 -2.93 -10.59 -9.88
CA ALA A 414 -3.59 -11.87 -9.71
C ALA A 414 -5.13 -11.76 -9.68
N SER A 415 -5.70 -10.56 -9.63
CA SER A 415 -7.16 -10.35 -9.71
C SER A 415 -7.74 -10.66 -11.10
N VAL A 416 -6.90 -10.83 -12.11
CA VAL A 416 -7.34 -11.26 -13.47
C VAL A 416 -7.81 -12.70 -13.51
N SER A 417 -7.45 -13.52 -12.52
CA SER A 417 -7.87 -14.93 -12.39
C SER A 417 -9.33 -15.02 -11.97
N ASP A 418 -10.21 -15.44 -12.89
CA ASP A 418 -11.63 -15.60 -12.60
C ASP A 418 -11.90 -16.70 -11.56
N ILE A 419 -11.12 -17.79 -11.60
CA ILE A 419 -11.24 -18.87 -10.63
C ILE A 419 -10.86 -18.43 -9.22
N LEU A 420 -9.80 -17.60 -9.07
CA LEU A 420 -9.41 -17.02 -7.79
C LEU A 420 -10.51 -16.09 -7.27
N MET A 421 -11.02 -15.19 -8.12
CA MET A 421 -12.06 -14.23 -7.72
C MET A 421 -13.37 -14.91 -7.36
N GLN A 422 -13.77 -15.94 -8.11
CA GLN A 422 -14.96 -16.72 -7.77
C GLN A 422 -14.79 -17.49 -6.45
N THR A 423 -13.62 -18.12 -6.24
CA THR A 423 -13.31 -18.80 -4.96
C THR A 423 -13.37 -17.81 -3.79
N GLN A 424 -12.85 -16.58 -4.00
CA GLN A 424 -12.90 -15.53 -2.98
C GLN A 424 -14.35 -15.13 -2.65
N ALA A 425 -15.20 -14.93 -3.66
CA ALA A 425 -16.62 -14.62 -3.46
C ALA A 425 -17.36 -15.74 -2.71
N ASP A 426 -17.07 -16.98 -3.06
CA ASP A 426 -17.67 -18.15 -2.43
C ASP A 426 -17.30 -18.27 -0.95
N LEU A 427 -16.01 -18.07 -0.61
CA LEU A 427 -15.51 -18.17 0.76
C LEU A 427 -15.96 -17.00 1.66
N LEU A 428 -16.04 -15.78 1.11
CA LEU A 428 -16.47 -14.60 1.85
C LEU A 428 -18.00 -14.49 1.96
N ARG A 429 -18.76 -15.16 1.10
CA ARG A 429 -20.21 -15.02 0.96
C ARG A 429 -20.64 -13.58 0.60
N LEU A 430 -19.78 -12.86 -0.13
CA LEU A 430 -19.95 -11.47 -0.50
C LEU A 430 -19.60 -11.24 -1.98
N PRO A 431 -20.14 -10.18 -2.61
CA PRO A 431 -19.69 -9.78 -3.94
C PRO A 431 -18.21 -9.43 -3.95
N VAL A 432 -17.49 -9.97 -4.94
CA VAL A 432 -16.13 -9.56 -5.30
C VAL A 432 -16.20 -8.80 -6.61
N ASP A 433 -15.83 -7.52 -6.60
CA ASP A 433 -16.05 -6.58 -7.69
C ASP A 433 -14.72 -6.14 -8.31
N ARG A 434 -14.43 -6.63 -9.52
CA ARG A 434 -13.26 -6.26 -10.32
C ARG A 434 -13.59 -5.06 -11.21
N PRO A 435 -12.82 -3.94 -11.15
CA PRO A 435 -13.07 -2.75 -11.96
C PRO A 435 -12.68 -2.97 -13.41
N ALA A 436 -13.29 -2.17 -14.30
CA ALA A 436 -12.91 -2.11 -15.70
C ALA A 436 -11.51 -1.48 -15.88
N GLN A 437 -11.16 -0.51 -15.03
CA GLN A 437 -9.86 0.14 -15.01
C GLN A 437 -9.04 -0.36 -13.81
N VAL A 438 -7.86 -0.90 -14.09
CA VAL A 438 -6.99 -1.51 -13.08
C VAL A 438 -6.03 -0.52 -12.40
N GLU A 439 -5.87 0.70 -12.93
CA GLU A 439 -4.97 1.75 -12.41
C GLU A 439 -5.63 2.55 -11.27
N THR A 440 -6.19 1.83 -10.31
CA THR A 440 -7.01 2.41 -9.24
C THR A 440 -6.20 3.27 -8.28
N THR A 441 -4.93 2.92 -8.03
CA THR A 441 -4.01 3.68 -7.18
C THR A 441 -3.72 5.06 -7.75
N ALA A 442 -3.29 5.13 -9.00
CA ALA A 442 -3.03 6.39 -9.68
C ALA A 442 -4.32 7.23 -9.85
N PHE A 443 -5.45 6.56 -10.18
CA PHE A 443 -6.72 7.25 -10.27
C PHE A 443 -7.15 7.85 -8.91
N GLY A 444 -6.87 7.18 -7.80
CA GLY A 444 -7.14 7.72 -6.46
C GLY A 444 -6.41 9.03 -6.19
N ALA A 445 -5.12 9.12 -6.54
CA ALA A 445 -4.35 10.36 -6.43
C ALA A 445 -4.91 11.47 -7.35
N ALA A 446 -5.23 11.13 -8.61
CA ALA A 446 -5.89 12.05 -9.53
C ALA A 446 -7.24 12.54 -8.99
N ALA A 447 -8.05 11.64 -8.43
CA ALA A 447 -9.37 11.94 -7.89
C ALA A 447 -9.29 12.93 -6.70
N LEU A 448 -8.34 12.72 -5.77
CA LEU A 448 -8.08 13.65 -4.67
C LEU A 448 -7.69 15.05 -5.18
N ALA A 449 -6.78 15.11 -6.16
CA ALA A 449 -6.36 16.37 -6.78
C ALA A 449 -7.51 17.04 -7.55
N GLY A 450 -8.29 16.27 -8.28
CA GLY A 450 -9.42 16.75 -9.05
C GLY A 450 -10.58 17.25 -8.19
N LEU A 451 -10.81 16.66 -7.01
CA LEU A 451 -11.77 17.20 -6.02
C LEU A 451 -11.32 18.56 -5.49
N ALA A 452 -10.04 18.69 -5.14
CA ALA A 452 -9.50 19.97 -4.64
C ALA A 452 -9.59 21.11 -5.65
N THR A 453 -9.57 20.80 -6.95
CA THR A 453 -9.63 21.80 -8.04
C THR A 453 -11.00 21.89 -8.73
N GLY A 454 -11.99 21.09 -8.29
CA GLY A 454 -13.34 21.11 -8.85
C GLY A 454 -13.47 20.47 -10.24
N VAL A 455 -12.48 19.68 -10.69
CA VAL A 455 -12.61 18.85 -11.90
C VAL A 455 -13.72 17.83 -11.70
N TRP A 456 -13.78 17.22 -10.52
CA TRP A 456 -14.92 16.44 -10.02
C TRP A 456 -15.55 17.17 -8.84
N GLY A 457 -16.87 17.27 -8.86
CA GLY A 457 -17.62 18.07 -7.87
C GLY A 457 -17.87 17.35 -6.55
N SER A 458 -17.83 16.02 -6.53
CA SER A 458 -18.11 15.23 -5.33
C SER A 458 -17.60 13.79 -5.41
N MET A 459 -17.57 13.10 -4.27
CA MET A 459 -17.23 11.67 -4.20
C MET A 459 -18.28 10.79 -4.89
N GLU A 460 -19.56 11.20 -4.91
CA GLU A 460 -20.62 10.51 -5.63
C GLU A 460 -20.45 10.61 -7.16
N GLU A 461 -19.85 11.68 -7.68
CA GLU A 461 -19.47 11.78 -9.09
C GLU A 461 -18.36 10.77 -9.40
N LEU A 462 -17.33 10.66 -8.54
CA LEU A 462 -16.25 9.69 -8.68
C LEU A 462 -16.73 8.24 -8.59
N GLU A 463 -17.68 7.96 -7.69
CA GLU A 463 -18.25 6.60 -7.57
C GLU A 463 -18.95 6.17 -8.86
N ARG A 464 -19.65 7.11 -9.56
CA ARG A 464 -20.30 6.82 -10.85
C ARG A 464 -19.31 6.59 -12.00
N LEU A 465 -18.08 7.11 -11.91
CA LEU A 465 -17.03 6.85 -12.89
C LEU A 465 -16.43 5.46 -12.76
N ARG A 466 -16.50 4.87 -11.57
CA ARG A 466 -16.00 3.51 -11.35
C ARG A 466 -16.94 2.49 -11.98
N LEU A 467 -16.51 1.92 -13.10
CA LEU A 467 -17.23 0.86 -13.78
C LEU A 467 -16.68 -0.50 -13.34
N SER A 468 -17.56 -1.43 -13.04
CA SER A 468 -17.20 -2.83 -12.80
C SER A 468 -17.01 -3.55 -14.13
N GLN A 469 -15.91 -4.30 -14.27
CA GLN A 469 -15.72 -5.24 -15.36
C GLN A 469 -16.53 -6.50 -15.11
N HIS A 470 -16.43 -7.02 -13.89
CA HIS A 470 -17.15 -8.22 -13.48
C HIS A 470 -17.39 -8.22 -11.96
N VAL A 471 -18.58 -8.66 -11.57
CA VAL A 471 -18.95 -8.88 -10.16
C VAL A 471 -19.18 -10.37 -9.96
N PHE A 472 -18.31 -10.99 -9.18
CA PHE A 472 -18.40 -12.39 -8.80
C PHE A 472 -19.33 -12.50 -7.58
N LEU A 473 -20.43 -13.22 -7.73
CA LEU A 473 -21.36 -13.51 -6.65
C LEU A 473 -21.11 -14.92 -6.09
N PRO A 474 -21.38 -15.16 -4.80
CA PRO A 474 -21.26 -16.50 -4.22
C PRO A 474 -22.13 -17.53 -4.96
N ARG A 475 -21.54 -18.66 -5.35
CA ARG A 475 -22.20 -19.74 -6.10
C ARG A 475 -22.16 -21.07 -5.38
N ARG A 476 -21.07 -21.34 -4.64
CA ARG A 476 -20.91 -22.61 -3.90
C ARG A 476 -21.82 -22.63 -2.67
N ASP A 477 -22.17 -23.83 -2.24
CA ASP A 477 -22.88 -24.03 -0.98
C ASP A 477 -22.06 -23.51 0.23
N GLU A 478 -22.75 -22.86 1.16
CA GLU A 478 -22.11 -22.27 2.33
C GLU A 478 -21.51 -23.34 3.26
N ALA A 479 -22.20 -24.44 3.47
CA ALA A 479 -21.71 -25.53 4.31
C ALA A 479 -20.46 -26.18 3.71
N ALA A 480 -20.40 -26.35 2.37
CA ALA A 480 -19.20 -26.82 1.69
C ALA A 480 -18.00 -25.85 1.87
N CYS A 481 -18.22 -24.55 1.71
CA CYS A 481 -17.19 -23.53 1.95
C CYS A 481 -16.72 -23.54 3.42
N ALA A 482 -17.62 -23.71 4.38
CA ALA A 482 -17.27 -23.81 5.79
C ALA A 482 -16.39 -25.02 6.11
N VAL A 483 -16.69 -26.18 5.48
CA VAL A 483 -15.85 -27.39 5.60
C VAL A 483 -14.45 -27.14 5.06
N ASP A 484 -14.32 -26.58 3.85
CA ASP A 484 -13.02 -26.27 3.25
C ASP A 484 -12.21 -25.30 4.11
N TYR A 485 -12.86 -24.26 4.60
CA TYR A 485 -12.22 -23.28 5.49
C TYR A 485 -11.78 -23.91 6.83
N ALA A 486 -12.55 -24.83 7.39
CA ALA A 486 -12.15 -25.55 8.58
C ALA A 486 -10.89 -26.42 8.34
N GLN A 487 -10.78 -27.06 7.17
CA GLN A 487 -9.58 -27.81 6.78
C GLN A 487 -8.39 -26.88 6.53
N TRP A 488 -8.60 -25.72 5.88
CA TRP A 488 -7.58 -24.68 5.75
C TRP A 488 -7.00 -24.30 7.11
N ARG A 489 -7.84 -23.97 8.09
CA ARG A 489 -7.36 -23.62 9.44
C ARG A 489 -6.57 -24.75 10.11
N ARG A 490 -6.89 -26.02 9.82
CA ARG A 490 -6.09 -27.17 10.27
C ARG A 490 -4.73 -27.22 9.59
N ALA A 491 -4.66 -26.87 8.30
CA ALA A 491 -3.39 -26.81 7.58
C ALA A 491 -2.52 -25.68 8.14
N VAL A 492 -3.07 -24.46 8.34
CA VAL A 492 -2.37 -23.36 8.98
C VAL A 492 -1.82 -23.73 10.36
N LYS A 493 -2.61 -24.40 11.18
CA LYS A 493 -2.14 -24.87 12.50
C LYS A 493 -0.89 -25.76 12.42
N ARG A 494 -0.70 -26.52 11.32
CA ARG A 494 0.44 -27.39 11.12
C ARG A 494 1.69 -26.67 10.60
N SER A 495 1.53 -25.50 9.99
CA SER A 495 2.61 -24.66 9.49
C SER A 495 3.21 -23.73 10.54
N ARG A 496 2.46 -23.48 11.63
CA ARG A 496 2.84 -22.54 12.69
C ARG A 496 3.96 -23.10 13.57
N SER A 497 4.79 -22.19 14.07
CA SER A 497 5.92 -22.50 14.99
C SER A 497 6.79 -23.64 14.46
N TRP A 498 6.99 -23.70 13.14
CA TRP A 498 7.76 -24.75 12.48
C TRP A 498 9.25 -24.71 12.84
N ILE A 499 9.80 -23.47 12.93
CA ILE A 499 11.17 -23.29 13.40
C ILE A 499 11.15 -23.29 14.92
N GLU A 500 11.81 -24.25 15.52
CA GLU A 500 12.09 -24.27 16.95
C GLU A 500 13.21 -23.24 17.22
N ASN A 501 13.01 -22.35 18.19
CA ASN A 501 14.11 -21.54 18.68
C ASN A 501 15.12 -22.49 19.33
N GLU A 502 16.25 -22.70 18.70
CA GLU A 502 17.42 -23.19 19.42
C GLU A 502 17.81 -22.08 20.43
N LEU A 503 17.45 -22.33 21.71
CA LEU A 503 17.83 -21.51 22.85
C LEU A 503 19.35 -21.58 23.06
#